data_fe611ea5fc5cc1fd4ac87ec62bf3aeca
#
_entry.id   fe611ea5fc5cc1fd4ac87ec62bf3aeca
#
_cell.length_a   1.000
_cell.length_b   1.000
_cell.length_c   1.000
_cell.angle_alpha   90.00
_cell.angle_beta   90.00
_cell.angle_gamma   90.00
#
_symmetry.space_group_name_H-M   'P 1'
#
loop_
_entity.id
_entity.type
_entity.pdbx_description
1 polymer ?
#
loop_
_entity_poly.entity_id
_entity_poly.type
_entity_poly.pdbx_seq_one_letter_code
_entity_poly.pdbx_strand_id
1 'polypeptide(L)'
;MTEFLLRLYVAGTSANSRRAAQNLAQIQTAMKPNWRVEIVDVLAHPELAERAGILATPTLAYEHPQRPRRIVGDLSDVKRVIEFLGIESMENEA
;
A
#
# COMPACT_ATOMS: atom_id res chain seq x y z
N MET A 1 16.26 3.80 -14.05
CA MET A 1 15.48 4.40 -12.97
C MET A 1 14.56 3.37 -12.35
N THR A 2 14.54 3.32 -11.04
CA THR A 2 13.73 2.34 -10.35
C THR A 2 12.36 2.93 -10.03
N GLU A 3 11.33 2.21 -10.40
CA GLU A 3 9.97 2.56 -10.06
C GLU A 3 9.53 1.72 -8.87
N PHE A 4 8.89 2.35 -7.90
CA PHE A 4 8.40 1.66 -6.71
C PHE A 4 6.91 1.40 -6.86
N LEU A 5 6.52 0.14 -6.74
CA LEU A 5 5.12 -0.25 -6.91
C LEU A 5 4.51 -0.63 -5.58
N LEU A 6 3.40 0.03 -5.28
CA LEU A 6 2.56 -0.30 -4.13
C LEU A 6 1.22 -0.78 -4.64
N ARG A 7 0.72 -1.87 -4.08
CA ARG A 7 -0.63 -2.35 -4.37
C ARG A 7 -1.43 -2.41 -3.10
N LEU A 8 -2.57 -1.75 -3.11
CA LEU A 8 -3.51 -1.82 -2.00
C LEU A 8 -4.61 -2.79 -2.37
N TYR A 9 -4.67 -3.91 -1.67
CA TYR A 9 -5.70 -4.92 -1.89
C TYR A 9 -6.88 -4.61 -0.99
N VAL A 10 -8.04 -4.40 -1.59
CA VAL A 10 -9.26 -4.02 -0.87
C VAL A 10 -10.37 -5.02 -1.17
N ALA A 11 -11.39 -5.06 -0.32
CA ALA A 11 -12.57 -5.90 -0.52
C ALA A 11 -13.76 -4.99 -0.80
N GLY A 12 -13.97 -4.66 -2.06
CA GLY A 12 -15.07 -3.82 -2.48
C GLY A 12 -15.09 -2.48 -1.77
N THR A 13 -16.27 -2.14 -1.21
CA THR A 13 -16.47 -0.86 -0.53
C THR A 13 -16.61 -1.01 0.97
N SER A 14 -16.00 -2.03 1.56
CA SER A 14 -16.04 -2.17 3.02
C SER A 14 -15.46 -0.93 3.69
N ALA A 15 -15.91 -0.68 4.92
CA ALA A 15 -15.49 0.54 5.64
C ALA A 15 -13.97 0.59 5.81
N ASN A 16 -13.36 -0.53 6.17
CA ASN A 16 -11.92 -0.57 6.37
C ASN A 16 -11.16 -0.37 5.06
N SER A 17 -11.66 -0.93 3.95
CA SER A 17 -11.03 -0.76 2.65
C SER A 17 -11.09 0.70 2.21
N ARG A 18 -12.25 1.35 2.43
CA ARG A 18 -12.37 2.77 2.07
C ARG A 18 -11.43 3.63 2.90
N ARG A 19 -11.32 3.32 4.19
CA ARG A 19 -10.41 4.06 5.05
C ARG A 19 -8.97 3.89 4.60
N ALA A 20 -8.59 2.67 4.23
CA ALA A 20 -7.24 2.41 3.76
C ALA A 20 -6.94 3.21 2.50
N ALA A 21 -7.89 3.25 1.55
CA ALA A 21 -7.70 4.01 0.31
C ALA A 21 -7.56 5.50 0.60
N GLN A 22 -8.38 6.04 1.50
CA GLN A 22 -8.30 7.44 1.87
C GLN A 22 -6.98 7.78 2.55
N ASN A 23 -6.55 6.92 3.47
CA ASN A 23 -5.30 7.13 4.18
C ASN A 23 -4.12 7.05 3.25
N LEU A 24 -4.15 6.10 2.31
CA LEU A 24 -3.07 5.97 1.34
C LEU A 24 -2.99 7.18 0.43
N ALA A 25 -4.15 7.72 0.03
CA ALA A 25 -4.17 8.92 -0.80
C ALA A 25 -3.47 10.09 -0.12
N GLN A 26 -3.66 10.23 1.19
CA GLN A 26 -2.97 11.27 1.94
C GLN A 26 -1.47 11.02 2.02
N ILE A 27 -1.10 9.77 2.22
CA ILE A 27 0.32 9.40 2.30
C ILE A 27 1.01 9.63 0.95
N GLN A 28 0.26 9.44 -0.14
CA GLN A 28 0.83 9.65 -1.48
C GLN A 28 1.33 11.07 -1.69
N THR A 29 0.77 12.03 -1.00
CA THR A 29 1.23 13.42 -1.15
C THR A 29 2.66 13.59 -0.68
N ALA A 30 3.17 12.69 0.15
CA ALA A 30 4.55 12.73 0.63
C ALA A 30 5.48 11.86 -0.18
N MET A 31 4.96 11.14 -1.17
CA MET A 31 5.77 10.24 -1.97
C MET A 31 6.42 10.94 -3.14
N LYS A 32 7.57 10.44 -3.56
CA LYS A 32 8.22 10.95 -4.75
C LYS A 32 7.52 10.45 -6.00
N PRO A 33 7.70 11.15 -7.13
CA PRO A 33 6.96 10.80 -8.35
C PRO A 33 7.22 9.40 -8.90
N ASN A 34 8.32 8.77 -8.52
CA ASN A 34 8.61 7.43 -9.00
C ASN A 34 7.86 6.33 -8.25
N TRP A 35 7.04 6.68 -7.26
CA TRP A 35 6.15 5.73 -6.60
C TRP A 35 4.91 5.55 -7.44
N ARG A 36 4.54 4.30 -7.66
CA ARG A 36 3.34 3.95 -8.39
C ARG A 36 2.40 3.22 -7.46
N VAL A 37 1.13 3.62 -7.46
CA VAL A 37 0.12 3.03 -6.57
C VAL A 37 -0.99 2.44 -7.41
N GLU A 38 -1.32 1.18 -7.14
CA GLU A 38 -2.43 0.48 -7.76
C GLU A 38 -3.36 -0.02 -6.67
N ILE A 39 -4.66 0.05 -6.93
CA ILE A 39 -5.67 -0.50 -6.02
C ILE A 39 -6.27 -1.71 -6.68
N VAL A 40 -6.29 -2.83 -5.99
CA VAL A 40 -6.82 -4.09 -6.49
C VAL A 40 -8.01 -4.50 -5.63
N ASP A 41 -9.18 -4.62 -6.24
CA ASP A 41 -10.38 -5.10 -5.56
C ASP A 41 -10.37 -6.62 -5.65
N VAL A 42 -10.18 -7.29 -4.52
CA VAL A 42 -10.08 -8.76 -4.51
C VAL A 42 -11.40 -9.42 -4.83
N LEU A 43 -12.52 -8.70 -4.70
CA LEU A 43 -13.81 -9.26 -5.08
C LEU A 43 -13.97 -9.29 -6.59
N ALA A 44 -13.39 -8.32 -7.29
CA ALA A 44 -13.41 -8.28 -8.74
C ALA A 44 -12.30 -9.12 -9.36
N HIS A 45 -11.17 -9.26 -8.65
CA HIS A 45 -10.00 -9.95 -9.17
C HIS A 45 -9.42 -10.92 -8.14
N PRO A 46 -10.20 -11.95 -7.77
CA PRO A 46 -9.74 -12.89 -6.74
C PRO A 46 -8.44 -13.62 -7.12
N GLU A 47 -8.22 -13.83 -8.42
CA GLU A 47 -7.01 -14.51 -8.86
C GLU A 47 -5.75 -13.71 -8.54
N LEU A 48 -5.82 -12.39 -8.55
CA LEU A 48 -4.66 -11.56 -8.21
C LEU A 48 -4.32 -11.66 -6.73
N ALA A 49 -5.35 -11.69 -5.88
CA ALA A 49 -5.15 -11.84 -4.45
C ALA A 49 -4.55 -13.21 -4.14
N GLU A 50 -5.04 -14.24 -4.82
CA GLU A 50 -4.55 -15.59 -4.61
C GLU A 50 -3.09 -15.71 -4.99
N ARG A 51 -2.71 -15.17 -6.14
CA ARG A 51 -1.32 -15.19 -6.58
C ARG A 51 -0.39 -14.46 -5.62
N ALA A 52 -0.87 -13.35 -5.08
CA ALA A 52 -0.08 -12.54 -4.17
C ALA A 52 -0.09 -13.10 -2.75
N GLY A 53 -0.92 -14.12 -2.47
CA GLY A 53 -1.00 -14.69 -1.14
C GLY A 53 -1.66 -13.76 -0.14
N ILE A 54 -2.63 -12.95 -0.58
CA ILE A 54 -3.32 -12.00 0.30
C ILE A 54 -4.36 -12.76 1.11
N LEU A 55 -4.21 -12.76 2.41
CA LEU A 55 -5.09 -13.49 3.33
C LEU A 55 -6.09 -12.59 4.04
N ALA A 56 -5.89 -11.29 3.99
CA ALA A 56 -6.77 -10.34 4.67
C ALA A 56 -6.80 -9.04 3.90
N THR A 57 -7.88 -8.29 4.02
CA THR A 57 -7.99 -6.97 3.43
C THR A 57 -8.45 -5.98 4.49
N PRO A 58 -8.04 -4.72 4.38
CA PRO A 58 -7.10 -4.22 3.37
C PRO A 58 -5.66 -4.61 3.68
N THR A 59 -4.86 -4.78 2.64
CA THR A 59 -3.43 -5.06 2.76
C THR A 59 -2.68 -4.18 1.77
N LEU A 60 -1.69 -3.46 2.25
CA LEU A 60 -0.80 -2.70 1.39
C LEU A 60 0.46 -3.52 1.15
N ALA A 61 0.75 -3.79 -0.11
CA ALA A 61 1.92 -4.57 -0.50
C ALA A 61 2.92 -3.68 -1.21
N TYR A 62 4.16 -3.72 -0.73
CA TYR A 62 5.28 -3.07 -1.39
C TYR A 62 5.96 -4.14 -2.24
N GLU A 63 5.83 -3.99 -3.56
CA GLU A 63 6.31 -5.00 -4.50
C GLU A 63 7.76 -4.76 -4.86
N HIS A 64 8.62 -4.83 -3.86
CA HIS A 64 10.05 -4.68 -4.10
C HIS A 64 10.60 -6.03 -4.59
N PRO A 65 11.40 -6.04 -5.66
CA PRO A 65 11.88 -7.30 -6.23
C PRO A 65 12.65 -8.16 -5.24
N GLN A 66 13.39 -7.55 -4.33
CA GLN A 66 14.25 -8.29 -3.41
C GLN A 66 13.68 -8.34 -2.01
N ARG A 67 12.78 -7.43 -1.66
CA ARG A 67 12.24 -7.33 -0.31
C ARG A 67 10.76 -6.98 -0.35
N PRO A 68 9.93 -7.88 -0.85
CA PRO A 68 8.49 -7.63 -0.81
C PRO A 68 8.03 -7.56 0.64
N ARG A 69 7.22 -6.55 0.95
CA ARG A 69 6.72 -6.34 2.30
C ARG A 69 5.24 -6.03 2.27
N ARG A 70 4.56 -6.30 3.37
CA ARG A 70 3.12 -6.09 3.48
C ARG A 70 2.77 -5.52 4.83
N ILE A 71 1.71 -4.72 4.83
CA ILE A 71 1.12 -4.22 6.07
C ILE A 71 -0.38 -4.37 5.96
N VAL A 72 -0.98 -4.99 6.97
CA VAL A 72 -2.40 -5.29 7.02
C VAL A 72 -3.10 -4.25 7.88
N GLY A 73 -4.24 -3.75 7.42
CA GLY A 73 -5.06 -2.82 8.18
C GLY A 73 -5.42 -1.59 7.38
N ASP A 74 -6.13 -0.67 8.01
CA ASP A 74 -6.71 0.47 7.32
C ASP A 74 -5.72 1.64 7.16
N LEU A 75 -4.46 1.45 7.48
CA LEU A 75 -3.39 2.42 7.31
C LEU A 75 -3.57 3.67 8.20
N SER A 76 -4.35 3.55 9.27
CA SER A 76 -4.58 4.68 10.16
C SER A 76 -3.34 5.02 11.00
N ASP A 77 -2.47 4.04 11.22
CA ASP A 77 -1.21 4.31 11.91
C ASP A 77 -0.20 4.84 10.87
N VAL A 78 -0.29 6.13 10.63
CA VAL A 78 0.51 6.78 9.58
C VAL A 78 2.00 6.62 9.82
N LYS A 79 2.42 6.71 11.08
CA LYS A 79 3.84 6.58 11.41
C LYS A 79 4.36 5.20 11.01
N ARG A 80 3.57 4.16 11.27
CA ARG A 80 3.97 2.80 10.92
C ARG A 80 4.05 2.64 9.41
N VAL A 81 3.12 3.23 8.68
CA VAL A 81 3.13 3.15 7.21
C VAL A 81 4.35 3.86 6.65
N ILE A 82 4.66 5.02 7.18
CA ILE A 82 5.82 5.78 6.72
C ILE A 82 7.10 4.98 6.96
N GLU A 83 7.21 4.35 8.12
CA GLU A 83 8.36 3.49 8.41
C GLU A 83 8.42 2.30 7.46
N PHE A 84 7.26 1.71 7.19
CA PHE A 84 7.16 0.59 6.27
C PHE A 84 7.67 0.97 4.87
N LEU A 85 7.35 2.17 4.43
CA LEU A 85 7.75 2.64 3.10
C LEU A 85 9.15 3.25 3.07
N GLY A 86 9.71 3.58 4.22
CA GLY A 86 11.00 4.23 4.26
C GLY A 86 10.96 5.70 3.89
N ILE A 87 9.78 6.31 3.92
CA ILE A 87 9.61 7.71 3.50
C ILE A 87 10.33 8.67 4.44
N GLU A 88 10.42 8.32 5.71
CA GLU A 88 11.02 9.23 6.67
C GLU A 88 12.47 9.56 6.34
N SER A 89 13.16 8.69 5.60
CA SER A 89 14.52 9.01 5.18
C SER A 89 14.54 10.20 4.24
N MET A 90 13.43 10.44 3.54
CA MET A 90 13.30 11.60 2.67
C MET A 90 13.10 12.87 3.47
N GLU A 91 12.36 12.76 4.58
CA GLU A 91 12.11 13.91 5.44
C GLU A 91 13.34 14.34 6.19
N ASN A 92 14.16 13.38 6.57
CA ASN A 92 15.35 13.66 7.36
C ASN A 92 16.46 14.34 6.57
N GLU A 93 16.28 14.40 5.27
CA GLU A 93 17.24 15.08 4.42
C GLU A 93 17.05 16.59 4.39
N ALA A 94 15.99 17.06 4.96
CA ALA A 94 15.71 18.49 4.94
C ALA A 94 16.70 19.28 5.74
#